data_fdbe8edcedd64daca9ebb9337b8f99e6
#
_entry.id   fdbe8edcedd64daca9ebb9337b8f99e6
#
_cell.length_a   1.000
_cell.length_b   1.000
_cell.length_c   1.000
_cell.angle_alpha   90.00
_cell.angle_beta   90.00
_cell.angle_gamma   90.00
#
_symmetry.space_group_name_H-M   'P 1'
#
loop_
_entity.id
_entity.type
_entity.pdbx_description
1 polymer ?
#
loop_
_entity_poly.entity_id
_entity_poly.type
_entity_poly.pdbx_seq_one_letter_code
_entity_poly.pdbx_strand_id
1 'polypeptide(L)'
;MAYTMAGISFLLKKVPIPVVFTGSQLPFEAEDTDAVCNLTDAITTVLDSVPGIVLVFAGRIIDALYAKKVYSRQKQAFESIYMPEVGCLDAQGRIIRNHAPSGVPDMDFLRDEIARKLYRNPCVNPQKDAQGDGLADKQNRPAC
;
A
#
# COMPACT_ATOMS: atom_id res chain seq x y z
N MET A 1 -14.19 1.15 -9.16
CA MET A 1 -12.98 1.60 -8.42
C MET A 1 -13.25 1.71 -6.91
N ALA A 2 -14.19 2.52 -6.39
CA ALA A 2 -14.42 2.66 -4.94
C ALA A 2 -14.61 1.31 -4.21
N TYR A 3 -15.51 0.46 -4.66
CA TYR A 3 -15.72 -0.88 -4.08
C TYR A 3 -14.50 -1.78 -4.15
N THR A 4 -13.72 -1.70 -5.23
CA THR A 4 -12.47 -2.46 -5.38
C THR A 4 -11.44 -2.04 -4.34
N MET A 5 -11.25 -0.72 -4.14
CA MET A 5 -10.34 -0.18 -3.15
C MET A 5 -10.73 -0.59 -1.72
N ALA A 6 -12.02 -0.45 -1.39
CA ALA A 6 -12.53 -0.88 -0.09
C ALA A 6 -12.30 -2.38 0.14
N GLY A 7 -12.61 -3.23 -0.87
CA GLY A 7 -12.35 -4.67 -0.81
C GLY A 7 -10.87 -5.00 -0.59
N ILE A 8 -9.97 -4.34 -1.31
CA ILE A 8 -8.52 -4.51 -1.15
C ILE A 8 -8.06 -4.06 0.24
N SER A 9 -8.61 -2.95 0.76
CA SER A 9 -8.29 -2.46 2.11
C SER A 9 -8.67 -3.46 3.19
N PHE A 10 -9.81 -4.16 3.04
CA PHE A 10 -10.20 -5.24 3.97
C PHE A 10 -9.30 -6.47 3.85
N LEU A 11 -8.87 -6.82 2.64
CA LEU A 11 -8.01 -7.99 2.41
C LEU A 11 -6.59 -7.76 2.93
N LEU A 12 -6.02 -6.60 2.66
CA LEU A 12 -4.63 -6.28 2.99
C LEU A 12 -4.47 -5.74 4.42
N LYS A 13 -5.53 -5.27 5.05
CA LYS A 13 -5.64 -4.73 6.42
C LYS A 13 -4.58 -3.68 6.79
N LYS A 14 -3.30 -4.02 6.70
CA LYS A 14 -2.17 -3.16 7.07
C LYS A 14 -1.13 -3.23 5.95
N VAL A 15 -0.98 -2.15 5.19
CA VAL A 15 -0.08 -2.10 4.04
C VAL A 15 1.11 -1.19 4.38
N PRO A 16 2.36 -1.73 4.37
CA PRO A 16 3.55 -0.98 4.77
C PRO A 16 4.09 -0.06 3.66
N ILE A 17 3.44 -0.04 2.53
CA ILE A 17 3.82 0.76 1.36
C ILE A 17 2.64 1.62 0.91
N PRO A 18 2.86 2.72 0.19
CA PRO A 18 1.78 3.46 -0.44
C PRO A 18 1.17 2.63 -1.58
N VAL A 19 -0.16 2.50 -1.55
CA VAL A 19 -0.95 1.93 -2.65
C VAL A 19 -1.92 3.01 -3.10
N VAL A 20 -1.67 3.57 -4.27
CA VAL A 20 -2.45 4.69 -4.79
C VAL A 20 -3.32 4.22 -5.95
N PHE A 21 -4.61 4.43 -5.82
CA PHE A 21 -5.57 4.27 -6.90
C PHE A 21 -5.82 5.63 -7.55
N THR A 22 -5.91 5.64 -8.87
CA THR A 22 -6.29 6.81 -9.65
C THR A 22 -7.03 6.41 -10.92
N GLY A 23 -7.44 7.38 -11.68
CA GLY A 23 -8.13 7.21 -12.97
C GLY A 23 -8.50 8.56 -13.56
N SER A 24 -9.35 8.56 -14.59
CA SER A 24 -9.84 9.79 -15.21
C SER A 24 -11.33 9.68 -15.52
N GLN A 25 -11.97 10.83 -15.65
CA GLN A 25 -13.35 10.93 -16.15
C GLN A 25 -13.39 10.98 -17.68
N LEU A 26 -12.38 11.57 -18.29
CA LEU A 26 -12.26 11.67 -19.74
C LEU A 26 -11.14 10.76 -20.25
N PRO A 27 -11.26 10.21 -21.46
CA PRO A 27 -10.19 9.48 -22.11
C PRO A 27 -8.90 10.31 -22.20
N PHE A 28 -7.76 9.64 -22.24
CA PHE A 28 -6.45 10.33 -22.26
C PHE A 28 -6.28 11.23 -23.49
N GLU A 29 -6.91 10.86 -24.61
CA GLU A 29 -6.84 11.57 -25.88
C GLU A 29 -7.78 12.78 -25.95
N ALA A 30 -8.64 12.99 -24.96
CA ALA A 30 -9.54 14.13 -24.94
C ALA A 30 -8.75 15.43 -24.67
N GLU A 31 -9.09 16.50 -25.40
CA GLU A 31 -8.40 17.79 -25.29
C GLU A 31 -8.40 18.37 -23.88
N ASP A 32 -9.46 18.12 -23.12
CA ASP A 32 -9.65 18.61 -21.75
C ASP A 32 -9.61 17.46 -20.73
N THR A 33 -8.71 16.49 -20.96
CA THR A 33 -8.59 15.32 -20.10
C THR A 33 -8.06 15.66 -18.69
N ASP A 34 -8.60 14.98 -17.69
CA ASP A 34 -8.11 15.00 -16.31
C ASP A 34 -7.06 13.90 -16.02
N ALA A 35 -6.79 13.04 -17.02
CA ALA A 35 -5.95 11.86 -16.85
C ALA A 35 -4.49 12.22 -16.48
N VAL A 36 -3.91 13.22 -17.15
CA VAL A 36 -2.51 13.62 -16.92
C VAL A 36 -2.32 14.19 -15.51
N CYS A 37 -3.22 15.08 -15.10
CA CYS A 37 -3.17 15.65 -13.75
C CYS A 37 -3.33 14.59 -12.68
N ASN A 38 -4.36 13.73 -12.80
CA ASN A 38 -4.61 12.68 -11.83
C ASN A 38 -3.46 11.67 -11.74
N LEU A 39 -2.82 11.33 -12.87
CA LEU A 39 -1.67 10.43 -12.88
C LEU A 39 -0.45 11.08 -12.21
N THR A 40 -0.17 12.35 -12.51
CA THR A 40 0.94 13.10 -11.90
C THR A 40 0.76 13.20 -10.39
N ASP A 41 -0.43 13.55 -9.94
CA ASP A 41 -0.79 13.63 -8.52
C ASP A 41 -0.63 12.29 -7.80
N ALA A 42 -1.03 11.20 -8.47
CA ALA A 42 -0.87 9.86 -7.94
C ALA A 42 0.61 9.47 -7.79
N ILE A 43 1.45 9.75 -8.78
CA ILE A 43 2.90 9.51 -8.72
C ILE A 43 3.52 10.32 -7.58
N THR A 44 3.19 11.61 -7.48
CA THR A 44 3.66 12.48 -6.40
C THR A 44 3.29 11.89 -5.03
N THR A 45 2.06 11.40 -4.89
CA THR A 45 1.58 10.79 -3.65
C THR A 45 2.32 9.49 -3.31
N VAL A 46 2.65 8.67 -4.30
CA VAL A 46 3.48 7.47 -4.10
C VAL A 46 4.88 7.84 -3.62
N LEU A 47 5.49 8.86 -4.22
CA LEU A 47 6.84 9.32 -3.87
C LEU A 47 6.93 9.93 -2.47
N ASP A 48 5.84 10.48 -1.95
CA ASP A 48 5.73 10.95 -0.57
C ASP A 48 5.75 9.80 0.46
N SER A 49 5.67 8.54 -0.02
CA SER A 49 5.94 7.31 0.73
C SER A 49 5.09 7.11 1.99
N VAL A 50 3.87 7.66 2.05
CA VAL A 50 2.95 7.39 3.18
C VAL A 50 2.30 6.04 3.00
N PRO A 51 2.52 5.11 3.94
CA PRO A 51 1.90 3.81 3.89
C PRO A 51 0.36 3.91 3.93
N GLY A 52 -0.29 2.96 3.30
CA GLY A 52 -1.74 2.86 3.29
C GLY A 52 -2.32 2.84 1.88
N ILE A 53 -3.63 2.72 1.79
CA ILE A 53 -4.35 2.61 0.53
C ILE A 53 -5.20 3.87 0.36
N VAL A 54 -4.93 4.63 -0.68
CA VAL A 54 -5.62 5.89 -0.95
C VAL A 54 -6.09 6.00 -2.40
N LEU A 55 -7.11 6.80 -2.62
CA LEU A 55 -7.50 7.31 -3.92
C LEU A 55 -6.96 8.72 -4.10
N VAL A 56 -6.28 8.96 -5.21
CA VAL A 56 -5.90 10.30 -5.66
C VAL A 56 -6.71 10.67 -6.89
N PHE A 57 -7.49 11.72 -6.78
CA PHE A 57 -8.39 12.15 -7.85
C PHE A 57 -8.73 13.63 -7.73
N ALA A 58 -8.57 14.37 -8.81
CA ALA A 58 -8.81 15.83 -8.85
C ALA A 58 -8.10 16.62 -7.73
N GLY A 59 -6.81 16.30 -7.48
CA GLY A 59 -5.99 16.96 -6.46
C GLY A 59 -6.31 16.56 -5.02
N ARG A 60 -7.21 15.61 -4.79
CA ARG A 60 -7.65 15.17 -3.46
C ARG A 60 -7.09 13.80 -3.15
N ILE A 61 -6.64 13.59 -1.90
CA ILE A 61 -6.15 12.32 -1.38
C ILE A 61 -7.19 11.79 -0.41
N ILE A 62 -7.88 10.72 -0.79
CA ILE A 62 -9.00 10.15 -0.04
C ILE A 62 -8.62 8.75 0.42
N ASP A 63 -8.90 8.43 1.68
CA ASP A 63 -8.74 7.07 2.18
C ASP A 63 -9.63 6.08 1.42
N ALA A 64 -9.07 4.95 1.02
CA ALA A 64 -9.75 3.96 0.20
C ALA A 64 -11.03 3.38 0.85
N LEU A 65 -11.09 3.33 2.18
CA LEU A 65 -12.26 2.85 2.92
C LEU A 65 -13.44 3.85 2.86
N TYR A 66 -13.14 5.14 2.72
CA TYR A 66 -14.14 6.20 2.78
C TYR A 66 -14.42 6.85 1.42
N ALA A 67 -13.73 6.43 0.36
CA ALA A 67 -13.90 6.97 -0.97
C ALA A 67 -15.23 6.51 -1.60
N LYS A 68 -16.07 7.45 -1.98
CA LYS A 68 -17.33 7.20 -2.69
C LYS A 68 -17.38 7.99 -3.98
N LYS A 69 -17.78 7.33 -5.09
CA LYS A 69 -18.08 8.04 -6.33
C LYS A 69 -19.47 8.68 -6.23
N VAL A 70 -19.53 10.01 -6.22
CA VAL A 70 -20.77 10.80 -6.07
C VAL A 70 -21.26 11.33 -7.40
N TYR A 71 -20.32 11.66 -8.31
CA TYR A 71 -20.66 12.22 -9.62
C TYR A 71 -20.13 11.33 -10.75
N SER A 72 -20.95 11.11 -11.75
CA SER A 72 -20.58 10.28 -12.91
C SER A 72 -19.95 11.06 -14.05
N ARG A 73 -20.12 12.40 -14.09
CA ARG A 73 -19.68 13.25 -15.20
C ARG A 73 -18.77 14.42 -14.80
N GLN A 74 -18.63 14.71 -13.52
CA GLN A 74 -17.78 15.81 -13.04
C GLN A 74 -16.36 15.31 -12.84
N LYS A 75 -15.36 16.20 -13.09
CA LYS A 75 -13.95 15.90 -12.81
C LYS A 75 -13.73 15.58 -11.35
N GLN A 76 -14.40 16.27 -10.42
CA GLN A 76 -14.44 15.92 -8.99
C GLN A 76 -15.49 14.82 -8.73
N ALA A 77 -15.18 13.61 -9.15
CA ALA A 77 -16.13 12.50 -9.11
C ALA A 77 -16.25 11.81 -7.75
N PHE A 78 -15.27 11.95 -6.88
CA PHE A 78 -15.17 11.22 -5.61
C PHE A 78 -15.19 12.17 -4.42
N GLU A 79 -15.78 11.70 -3.33
CA GLU A 79 -15.79 12.37 -2.04
C GLU A 79 -15.40 11.39 -0.93
N SER A 80 -14.83 11.92 0.14
CA SER A 80 -14.64 11.19 1.38
C SER A 80 -15.92 11.23 2.21
N ILE A 81 -16.43 10.07 2.62
CA ILE A 81 -17.62 9.94 3.44
C ILE A 81 -17.24 9.58 4.88
N TYR A 82 -17.89 10.20 5.86
CA TYR A 82 -17.67 9.99 7.29
C TYR A 82 -16.34 10.46 7.87
N MET A 83 -15.28 10.55 7.08
CA MET A 83 -13.96 10.99 7.51
C MET A 83 -13.47 12.14 6.65
N PRO A 84 -12.64 13.06 7.19
CA PRO A 84 -11.98 14.07 6.37
C PRO A 84 -11.06 13.40 5.34
N GLU A 85 -10.68 14.13 4.31
CA GLU A 85 -9.69 13.70 3.35
C GLU A 85 -8.33 13.55 4.03
N VAL A 86 -7.55 12.56 3.60
CA VAL A 86 -6.17 12.35 4.04
C VAL A 86 -5.32 13.59 3.75
N GLY A 87 -5.59 14.24 2.63
CA GLY A 87 -4.93 15.48 2.22
C GLY A 87 -5.36 15.94 0.83
N CYS A 88 -4.65 16.90 0.33
CA CYS A 88 -4.80 17.41 -1.03
C CYS A 88 -3.44 17.83 -1.62
N LEU A 89 -3.39 18.00 -2.93
CA LEU A 89 -2.25 18.60 -3.62
C LEU A 89 -2.59 20.08 -3.91
N ASP A 90 -1.64 20.97 -3.63
CA ASP A 90 -1.77 22.38 -3.99
C ASP A 90 -1.46 22.62 -5.49
N ALA A 91 -1.63 23.86 -5.94
CA ALA A 91 -1.37 24.25 -7.32
C ALA A 91 0.10 24.05 -7.77
N GLN A 92 1.02 23.86 -6.84
CA GLN A 92 2.43 23.56 -7.06
C GLN A 92 2.74 22.05 -6.97
N GLY A 93 1.72 21.20 -6.80
CA GLY A 93 1.87 19.77 -6.67
C GLY A 93 2.43 19.32 -5.30
N ARG A 94 2.39 20.19 -4.27
CA ARG A 94 2.84 19.83 -2.92
C ARG A 94 1.69 19.20 -2.13
N ILE A 95 1.97 18.16 -1.40
CA ILE A 95 0.97 17.49 -0.58
C ILE A 95 0.76 18.24 0.73
N ILE A 96 -0.48 18.64 0.96
CA ILE A 96 -0.98 19.16 2.24
C ILE A 96 -1.73 18.04 2.91
N ARG A 97 -1.18 17.53 4.02
CA ARG A 97 -1.73 16.36 4.71
C ARG A 97 -2.54 16.76 5.93
N ASN A 98 -3.71 16.15 6.09
CA ASN A 98 -4.58 16.33 7.25
C ASN A 98 -4.37 15.24 8.30
N HIS A 99 -4.26 13.97 7.87
CA HIS A 99 -4.03 12.81 8.74
C HIS A 99 -3.44 11.64 7.94
N ALA A 100 -3.06 10.57 8.63
CA ALA A 100 -2.61 9.33 7.97
C ALA A 100 -3.82 8.51 7.48
N PRO A 101 -3.68 7.73 6.38
CA PRO A 101 -4.72 6.81 5.93
C PRO A 101 -5.04 5.76 7.00
N SER A 102 -6.27 5.23 6.95
CA SER A 102 -6.68 4.12 7.81
C SER A 102 -5.87 2.85 7.47
N GLY A 103 -5.63 2.02 8.48
CA GLY A 103 -4.87 0.78 8.28
C GLY A 103 -3.38 0.98 8.06
N VAL A 104 -2.82 2.17 8.35
CA VAL A 104 -1.37 2.35 8.47
C VAL A 104 -0.85 1.41 9.55
N PRO A 105 0.09 0.53 9.22
CA PRO A 105 0.61 -0.39 10.22
C PRO A 105 1.40 0.35 11.28
N ASP A 106 1.25 -0.08 12.52
CA ASP A 106 2.30 0.14 13.51
C ASP A 106 3.57 -0.55 12.99
N MET A 107 4.60 0.23 12.70
CA MET A 107 5.83 -0.29 12.11
C MET A 107 6.53 -1.28 13.03
N ASP A 108 6.39 -1.13 14.35
CA ASP A 108 6.94 -2.08 15.32
C ASP A 108 6.18 -3.41 15.28
N PHE A 109 4.86 -3.35 15.19
CA PHE A 109 4.02 -4.54 15.02
C PHE A 109 4.33 -5.30 13.72
N LEU A 110 4.54 -4.59 12.60
CA LEU A 110 4.92 -5.21 11.33
C LEU A 110 6.28 -5.89 11.39
N ARG A 111 7.26 -5.23 11.99
CA ARG A 111 8.60 -5.79 12.17
C ARG A 111 8.53 -7.13 12.91
N ASP A 112 7.74 -7.19 13.97
CA ASP A 112 7.53 -8.41 14.75
C ASP A 112 6.74 -9.48 13.98
N GLU A 113 5.75 -9.07 13.20
CA GLU A 113 4.96 -10.02 12.40
C GLU A 113 5.75 -10.60 11.22
N ILE A 114 6.54 -9.77 10.54
CA ILE A 114 7.45 -10.22 9.48
C ILE A 114 8.52 -11.15 10.06
N ALA A 115 9.11 -10.79 11.18
CA ALA A 115 10.07 -11.65 11.87
C ALA A 115 9.45 -13.00 12.20
N ARG A 116 8.26 -13.03 12.83
CA ARG A 116 7.56 -14.29 13.16
C ARG A 116 7.25 -15.14 11.93
N LYS A 117 6.85 -14.54 10.80
CA LYS A 117 6.57 -15.27 9.56
C LYS A 117 7.83 -15.83 8.92
N LEU A 118 8.91 -15.08 8.90
CA LEU A 118 10.21 -15.52 8.39
C LEU A 118 10.78 -16.67 9.24
N TYR A 119 10.72 -16.54 10.57
CA TYR A 119 11.21 -17.59 11.49
C TYR A 119 10.33 -18.84 11.54
N ARG A 120 9.06 -18.77 11.14
CA ARG A 120 8.18 -19.95 11.02
C ARG A 120 8.34 -20.69 9.70
N ASN A 121 9.02 -20.10 8.71
CA ASN A 121 9.28 -20.78 7.44
C ASN A 121 10.56 -21.61 7.56
N PRO A 122 10.49 -22.95 7.57
CA PRO A 122 11.68 -23.80 7.75
C PRO A 122 12.70 -23.67 6.64
N CYS A 123 12.32 -23.07 5.48
CA CYS A 123 13.21 -22.80 4.37
C CYS A 123 14.03 -21.50 4.52
N VAL A 124 13.78 -20.69 5.55
CA VAL A 124 14.42 -19.36 5.74
C VAL A 124 14.81 -19.17 7.21
N ASN A 125 15.32 -20.20 7.87
CA ASN A 125 15.81 -20.12 9.24
C ASN A 125 17.33 -20.03 9.23
N PRO A 126 17.94 -18.81 9.36
CA PRO A 126 19.39 -18.64 9.33
C PRO A 126 20.13 -19.35 10.46
N GLN A 127 19.43 -19.75 11.53
CA GLN A 127 20.03 -20.46 12.64
C GLN A 127 20.19 -21.98 12.40
N LYS A 128 19.43 -22.57 11.46
CA LYS A 128 19.64 -23.95 11.05
C LYS A 128 20.82 -24.13 10.09
N ASP A 129 21.08 -23.10 9.28
CA ASP A 129 22.16 -23.13 8.30
C ASP A 129 23.52 -22.76 8.91
N ALA A 130 23.54 -22.18 10.13
CA ALA A 130 24.76 -21.86 10.87
C ALA A 130 25.27 -23.01 11.79
N GLN A 131 24.46 -24.04 12.01
CA GLN A 131 24.92 -25.30 12.58
C GLN A 131 25.30 -26.21 11.43
N GLY A 132 26.50 -26.00 10.91
CA GLY A 132 27.14 -26.92 9.98
C GLY A 132 27.09 -28.32 10.57
N ASP A 133 26.69 -29.26 9.72
CA ASP A 133 26.76 -30.69 10.00
C ASP A 133 28.14 -31.03 10.54
N GLY A 134 28.24 -31.18 11.85
CA GLY A 134 29.36 -31.80 12.48
C GLY A 134 29.46 -33.21 11.91
N LEU A 135 30.43 -33.44 11.07
CA LEU A 135 30.87 -34.73 10.63
C LEU A 135 31.07 -35.60 11.88
N ALA A 136 30.07 -36.35 12.24
CA ALA A 136 30.22 -37.45 13.17
C ALA A 136 30.99 -38.54 12.45
N ASP A 137 32.27 -38.60 12.76
CA ASP A 137 33.15 -39.72 12.53
C ASP A 137 32.49 -41.02 12.99
N LYS A 138 32.02 -41.81 12.07
CA LYS A 138 31.61 -43.18 12.29
C LYS A 138 32.70 -44.17 11.95
N GLN A 139 33.73 -44.18 12.75
CA GLN A 139 34.49 -45.40 12.97
C GLN A 139 33.70 -46.28 13.94
N ASN A 140 32.92 -47.20 13.44
CA ASN A 140 32.66 -48.46 14.11
C ASN A 140 32.16 -49.49 13.09
N ARG A 141 33.09 -50.24 12.52
CA ARG A 141 32.80 -51.53 11.89
C ARG A 141 32.87 -52.63 12.96
N PRO A 142 31.86 -53.43 13.15
CA PRO A 142 32.06 -54.74 13.75
C PRO A 142 32.58 -55.74 12.68
N ALA A 143 33.56 -56.45 13.06
CA ALA A 143 34.08 -57.63 12.33
C ALA A 143 33.10 -58.82 12.47
N CYS A 144 33.12 -59.65 11.47
CA CYS A 144 32.60 -60.97 11.16
C CYS A 144 31.52 -61.00 10.11
#